data_305c3e85fc6d401a28f3961c0515b824
#
_entry.id   305c3e85fc6d401a28f3961c0515b824
#
_cell.length_a   1.000
_cell.length_b   1.000
_cell.length_c   1.000
_cell.angle_alpha   90.00
_cell.angle_beta   90.00
_cell.angle_gamma   90.00
#
_symmetry.space_group_name_H-M   'P 1'
#
loop_
_entity.id
_entity.type
_entity.pdbx_description
1 polymer ?
#
loop_
_entity_poly.entity_id
_entity_poly.type
_entity_poly.pdbx_seq_one_letter_code
_entity_poly.pdbx_strand_id
1 'polypeptide(L)'
;GKTLNEILAVAALIGAAGTRRVRELGLNPKYGEASPMLSVKGATRAQVEALVARVNNARGPISIAVTNSDNHHVLSGYPEDLAAFALEAEREHQHQAKLREQKLHGGTVFNPTLEYLEVTLPFHSPLMADAVEQTVAWAGACGFDQKRTRALAEEVLLNHVDWNARVKALFDDADPSKLWIVDLGPGN
;
A
#
# COMPACT_ATOMS: atom_id res chain seq x y z
N GLY A 1 4.51 -30.48 -7.26
CA GLY A 1 4.80 -30.06 -8.62
C GLY A 1 3.73 -29.19 -9.26
N LYS A 2 2.51 -29.70 -9.51
CA LYS A 2 1.43 -28.92 -10.20
C LYS A 2 1.06 -27.64 -9.47
N THR A 3 0.87 -27.69 -8.15
CA THR A 3 0.41 -26.55 -7.36
C THR A 3 1.41 -25.36 -7.39
N LEU A 4 2.71 -25.61 -7.36
CA LEU A 4 3.70 -24.54 -7.43
C LEU A 4 3.70 -23.87 -8.82
N ASN A 5 3.67 -24.67 -9.89
CA ASN A 5 3.64 -24.15 -11.25
C ASN A 5 2.35 -23.33 -11.52
N GLU A 6 1.22 -23.75 -10.97
CA GLU A 6 -0.03 -22.99 -11.07
C GLU A 6 0.07 -21.65 -10.32
N ILE A 7 0.63 -21.63 -9.12
CA ILE A 7 0.83 -20.40 -8.36
C ILE A 7 1.75 -19.43 -9.13
N LEU A 8 2.86 -19.91 -9.67
CA LEU A 8 3.78 -19.11 -10.46
C LEU A 8 3.13 -18.55 -11.73
N ALA A 9 2.32 -19.38 -12.41
CA ALA A 9 1.57 -18.95 -13.59
C ALA A 9 0.53 -17.87 -13.22
N VAL A 10 -0.21 -18.04 -12.14
CA VAL A 10 -1.16 -17.03 -11.65
C VAL A 10 -0.44 -15.74 -11.25
N ALA A 11 0.70 -15.83 -10.58
CA ALA A 11 1.51 -14.65 -10.25
C ALA A 11 1.95 -13.87 -11.51
N ALA A 12 2.35 -14.60 -12.57
CA ALA A 12 2.68 -13.98 -13.85
C ALA A 12 1.47 -13.29 -14.51
N LEU A 13 0.27 -13.90 -14.42
CA LEU A 13 -0.97 -13.29 -14.91
C LEU A 13 -1.34 -12.03 -14.12
N ILE A 14 -1.18 -12.04 -12.78
CA ILE A 14 -1.39 -10.87 -11.92
C ILE A 14 -0.46 -9.73 -12.36
N GLY A 15 0.84 -10.01 -12.55
CA GLY A 15 1.81 -9.02 -13.00
C GLY A 15 1.48 -8.45 -14.39
N ALA A 16 1.08 -9.29 -15.33
CA ALA A 16 0.69 -8.87 -16.68
C ALA A 16 -0.57 -8.00 -16.67
N ALA A 17 -1.61 -8.41 -15.93
CA ALA A 17 -2.85 -7.66 -15.80
C ALA A 17 -2.62 -6.32 -15.09
N GLY A 18 -1.80 -6.31 -14.01
CA GLY A 18 -1.40 -5.11 -13.31
C GLY A 18 -0.66 -4.13 -14.22
N THR A 19 0.31 -4.60 -14.99
CA THR A 19 1.05 -3.77 -15.97
C THR A 19 0.13 -3.19 -17.03
N ARG A 20 -0.82 -3.95 -17.53
CA ARG A 20 -1.84 -3.46 -18.46
C ARG A 20 -2.67 -2.35 -17.80
N ARG A 21 -3.18 -2.62 -16.60
CA ARG A 21 -4.02 -1.65 -15.87
C ARG A 21 -3.31 -0.32 -15.61
N VAL A 22 -2.03 -0.36 -15.24
CA VAL A 22 -1.21 0.85 -15.05
C VAL A 22 -1.20 1.73 -16.30
N ARG A 23 -1.06 1.13 -17.48
CA ARG A 23 -1.10 1.85 -18.76
C ARG A 23 -2.48 2.46 -19.02
N GLU A 24 -3.56 1.73 -18.74
CA GLU A 24 -4.95 2.21 -18.88
C GLU A 24 -5.24 3.39 -17.95
N LEU A 25 -4.68 3.38 -16.74
CA LEU A 25 -4.76 4.47 -15.77
C LEU A 25 -3.90 5.69 -16.17
N GLY A 26 -3.07 5.56 -17.20
CA GLY A 26 -2.10 6.58 -17.58
C GLY A 26 -0.96 6.73 -16.57
N LEU A 27 -0.76 5.72 -15.71
CA LEU A 27 0.37 5.64 -14.80
C LEU A 27 1.51 4.96 -15.57
N ASN A 28 2.60 5.64 -15.71
CA ASN A 28 3.84 5.06 -16.28
C ASN A 28 5.01 5.76 -15.62
N PRO A 29 5.22 5.52 -14.30
CA PRO A 29 6.32 6.15 -13.59
C PRO A 29 7.63 5.70 -14.22
N LYS A 30 8.41 6.67 -14.69
CA LYS A 30 9.76 6.47 -15.10
C LYS A 30 10.66 6.48 -13.87
N TYR A 31 11.84 5.90 -14.00
CA TYR A 31 12.83 5.98 -12.93
C TYR A 31 13.06 7.45 -12.52
N GLY A 32 12.96 7.72 -11.21
CA GLY A 32 13.10 9.06 -10.64
C GLY A 32 11.82 9.92 -10.63
N GLU A 33 10.70 9.43 -11.17
CA GLU A 33 9.39 10.09 -11.03
C GLU A 33 8.64 9.59 -9.80
N ALA A 34 7.66 10.37 -9.33
CA ALA A 34 6.80 9.98 -8.21
C ALA A 34 6.04 8.69 -8.53
N SER A 35 6.17 7.69 -7.67
CA SER A 35 5.47 6.41 -7.83
C SER A 35 4.02 6.49 -7.32
N PRO A 36 3.17 5.52 -7.69
CA PRO A 36 1.81 5.46 -7.17
C PRO A 36 1.71 4.92 -5.74
N MET A 37 2.84 4.79 -5.02
CA MET A 37 2.86 4.38 -3.62
C MET A 37 3.81 5.26 -2.79
N LEU A 38 3.33 5.69 -1.63
CA LEU A 38 4.02 6.60 -0.71
C LEU A 38 4.08 6.00 0.69
N SER A 39 5.28 5.78 1.21
CA SER A 39 5.53 5.41 2.61
C SER A 39 5.40 6.63 3.51
N VAL A 40 4.67 6.49 4.62
CA VAL A 40 4.42 7.51 5.64
C VAL A 40 4.84 6.95 6.99
N LYS A 41 5.99 7.40 7.52
CA LYS A 41 6.54 6.98 8.82
C LYS A 41 6.37 8.10 9.85
N GLY A 42 6.02 7.76 11.09
CA GLY A 42 5.85 8.74 12.17
C GLY A 42 4.47 9.37 12.25
N ALA A 43 3.46 8.79 11.59
CA ALA A 43 2.07 9.22 11.66
C ALA A 43 1.17 8.05 12.03
N THR A 44 0.23 8.26 12.93
CA THR A 44 -0.81 7.27 13.25
C THR A 44 -1.81 7.15 12.12
N ARG A 45 -2.52 6.02 12.07
CA ARG A 45 -3.58 5.79 11.08
C ARG A 45 -4.60 6.93 11.06
N ALA A 46 -5.07 7.37 12.24
CA ALA A 46 -6.05 8.46 12.34
C ALA A 46 -5.51 9.79 11.75
N GLN A 47 -4.23 10.11 11.97
CA GLN A 47 -3.60 11.29 11.37
C GLN A 47 -3.52 11.17 9.84
N VAL A 48 -3.16 10.01 9.33
CA VAL A 48 -3.11 9.75 7.89
C VAL A 48 -4.51 9.88 7.27
N GLU A 49 -5.54 9.25 7.86
CA GLU A 49 -6.93 9.34 7.39
C GLU A 49 -7.44 10.77 7.39
N ALA A 50 -7.14 11.54 8.44
CA ALA A 50 -7.52 12.96 8.52
C ALA A 50 -6.87 13.81 7.42
N LEU A 51 -5.61 13.53 7.07
CA LEU A 51 -4.93 14.21 5.97
C LEU A 51 -5.49 13.80 4.61
N VAL A 52 -5.71 12.51 4.39
CA VAL A 52 -6.33 12.00 3.14
C VAL A 52 -7.69 12.64 2.91
N ALA A 53 -8.49 12.83 3.97
CA ALA A 53 -9.79 13.48 3.88
C ALA A 53 -9.73 14.96 3.46
N ARG A 54 -8.60 15.64 3.67
CA ARG A 54 -8.38 17.04 3.26
C ARG A 54 -7.91 17.16 1.81
N VAL A 55 -7.35 16.09 1.26
CA VAL A 55 -6.85 16.09 -0.12
C VAL A 55 -8.03 16.07 -1.08
N ASN A 56 -8.07 17.03 -2.00
CA ASN A 56 -9.00 17.00 -3.11
C ASN A 56 -8.47 15.99 -4.15
N ASN A 57 -8.96 14.76 -4.09
CA ASN A 57 -8.56 13.69 -4.98
C ASN A 57 -9.06 13.98 -6.41
N ALA A 58 -8.19 14.54 -7.24
CA ALA A 58 -8.56 14.97 -8.59
C ALA A 58 -8.78 13.79 -9.55
N ARG A 59 -8.09 12.68 -9.34
CA ARG A 59 -8.11 11.52 -10.25
C ARG A 59 -8.67 10.25 -9.63
N GLY A 60 -8.56 10.08 -8.33
CA GLY A 60 -9.06 8.90 -7.66
C GLY A 60 -8.75 8.83 -6.18
N PRO A 61 -9.27 7.84 -5.48
CA PRO A 61 -9.08 7.74 -4.04
C PRO A 61 -7.63 7.42 -3.69
N ILE A 62 -7.12 8.08 -2.63
CA ILE A 62 -5.94 7.62 -1.92
C ILE A 62 -6.39 6.54 -0.94
N SER A 63 -5.74 5.38 -0.98
CA SER A 63 -6.00 4.26 -0.07
C SER A 63 -4.82 4.04 0.86
N ILE A 64 -5.09 3.68 2.11
CA ILE A 64 -4.05 3.09 2.97
C ILE A 64 -3.88 1.65 2.51
N ALA A 65 -2.82 1.40 1.76
CA ALA A 65 -2.52 0.12 1.14
C ALA A 65 -1.96 -0.90 2.15
N VAL A 66 -1.02 -0.45 2.99
CA VAL A 66 -0.32 -1.29 3.96
C VAL A 66 -0.21 -0.57 5.30
N THR A 67 -0.41 -1.31 6.38
CA THR A 67 -0.08 -0.90 7.76
C THR A 67 1.05 -1.78 8.27
N ASN A 68 2.26 -1.21 8.38
CA ASN A 68 3.44 -1.92 8.86
C ASN A 68 3.55 -1.88 10.39
N SER A 69 3.14 -0.77 11.01
CA SER A 69 3.09 -0.59 12.46
C SER A 69 2.04 0.48 12.81
N ASP A 70 1.88 0.77 14.10
CA ASP A 70 0.91 1.77 14.59
C ASP A 70 1.14 3.18 14.01
N ASN A 71 2.38 3.46 13.52
CA ASN A 71 2.78 4.76 12.97
C ASN A 71 3.62 4.64 11.68
N HIS A 72 3.46 3.53 10.94
CA HIS A 72 4.06 3.36 9.63
C HIS A 72 3.03 2.77 8.66
N HIS A 73 2.63 3.57 7.69
CA HIS A 73 1.64 3.22 6.68
C HIS A 73 2.18 3.44 5.27
N VAL A 74 1.62 2.72 4.31
CA VAL A 74 1.88 2.97 2.89
C VAL A 74 0.57 3.37 2.23
N LEU A 75 0.60 4.48 1.53
CA LEU A 75 -0.52 4.98 0.72
C LEU A 75 -0.38 4.51 -0.72
N SER A 76 -1.50 4.29 -1.37
CA SER A 76 -1.59 3.97 -2.79
C SER A 76 -2.60 4.90 -3.46
N GLY A 77 -2.25 5.43 -4.63
CA GLY A 77 -3.08 6.39 -5.36
C GLY A 77 -2.38 6.94 -6.59
N TYR A 78 -3.00 7.91 -7.23
CA TYR A 78 -2.33 8.65 -8.31
C TYR A 78 -1.18 9.48 -7.75
N PRO A 79 -0.03 9.58 -8.45
CA PRO A 79 1.13 10.34 -7.98
C PRO A 79 0.82 11.80 -7.65
N GLU A 80 -0.07 12.44 -8.41
CA GLU A 80 -0.49 13.82 -8.21
C GLU A 80 -1.29 13.99 -6.92
N ASP A 81 -2.17 13.02 -6.61
CA ASP A 81 -2.96 13.04 -5.37
C ASP A 81 -2.07 12.72 -4.16
N LEU A 82 -1.08 11.82 -4.31
CA LEU A 82 -0.07 11.55 -3.28
C LEU A 82 0.85 12.78 -3.05
N ALA A 83 1.17 13.54 -4.09
CA ALA A 83 1.90 14.79 -3.94
C ALA A 83 1.07 15.85 -3.20
N ALA A 84 -0.24 15.93 -3.47
CA ALA A 84 -1.14 16.79 -2.71
C ALA A 84 -1.22 16.38 -1.24
N PHE A 85 -1.24 15.08 -0.94
CA PHE A 85 -1.13 14.58 0.43
C PHE A 85 0.17 15.02 1.10
N ALA A 86 1.30 14.94 0.42
CA ALA A 86 2.59 15.37 0.96
C ALA A 86 2.60 16.86 1.30
N LEU A 87 1.98 17.69 0.47
CA LEU A 87 1.81 19.13 0.74
C LEU A 87 0.92 19.39 1.97
N GLU A 88 -0.17 18.64 2.13
CA GLU A 88 -1.02 18.74 3.33
C GLU A 88 -0.29 18.29 4.59
N ALA A 89 0.53 17.27 4.52
CA ALA A 89 1.37 16.82 5.64
C ALA A 89 2.37 17.89 6.06
N GLU A 90 3.01 18.56 5.10
CA GLU A 90 3.93 19.68 5.36
C GLU A 90 3.20 20.88 5.98
N ARG A 91 2.01 21.24 5.49
CA ARG A 91 1.17 22.30 6.07
C ARG A 91 0.79 21.99 7.52
N GLU A 92 0.41 20.76 7.81
CA GLU A 92 0.07 20.33 9.16
C GLU A 92 1.30 20.41 10.09
N HIS A 93 2.47 19.96 9.60
CA HIS A 93 3.73 20.11 10.34
C HIS A 93 4.00 21.57 10.70
N GLN A 94 3.97 22.47 9.72
CA GLN A 94 4.23 23.90 9.92
C GLN A 94 3.21 24.56 10.86
N HIS A 95 1.93 24.17 10.75
CA HIS A 95 0.88 24.65 11.62
C HIS A 95 1.15 24.25 13.08
N GLN A 96 1.43 22.98 13.34
CA GLN A 96 1.71 22.49 14.68
C GLN A 96 3.03 23.06 15.27
N ALA A 97 4.05 23.25 14.45
CA ALA A 97 5.30 23.89 14.86
C ALA A 97 5.05 25.32 15.36
N LYS A 98 4.26 26.12 14.63
CA LYS A 98 3.85 27.47 15.05
C LYS A 98 3.05 27.49 16.35
N LEU A 99 2.10 26.57 16.51
CA LEU A 99 1.32 26.45 17.76
C LEU A 99 2.21 26.11 18.95
N ARG A 100 3.22 25.26 18.74
CA ARG A 100 4.18 24.91 19.77
C ARG A 100 5.05 26.10 20.18
N GLU A 101 5.54 26.87 19.22
CA GLU A 101 6.28 28.12 19.49
C GLU A 101 5.46 29.10 20.33
N GLN A 102 4.15 29.18 20.05
CA GLN A 102 3.22 30.00 20.81
C GLN A 102 2.77 29.37 22.14
N LYS A 103 3.30 28.21 22.53
CA LYS A 103 2.93 27.43 23.72
C LYS A 103 1.45 26.99 23.75
N LEU A 104 0.81 26.93 22.59
CA LEU A 104 -0.56 26.48 22.41
C LEU A 104 -0.68 24.99 22.11
N HIS A 105 0.45 24.31 21.91
CA HIS A 105 0.54 22.88 21.64
C HIS A 105 1.57 22.24 22.59
N GLY A 106 1.10 21.28 23.41
CA GLY A 106 1.92 20.63 24.43
C GLY A 106 2.51 19.28 24.02
N GLY A 107 2.16 18.76 22.83
CA GLY A 107 2.56 17.44 22.33
C GLY A 107 3.76 17.47 21.40
N THR A 108 4.12 16.29 20.88
CA THR A 108 5.09 16.14 19.79
C THR A 108 4.50 16.75 18.51
N VAL A 109 5.28 17.58 17.82
CA VAL A 109 4.89 18.14 16.52
C VAL A 109 4.82 17.01 15.51
N PHE A 110 3.73 16.97 14.73
CA PHE A 110 3.59 16.06 13.62
C PHE A 110 4.67 16.32 12.58
N ASN A 111 5.50 15.33 12.31
CA ASN A 111 6.59 15.42 11.36
C ASN A 111 6.88 14.05 10.73
N PRO A 112 6.03 13.58 9.84
CA PRO A 112 6.20 12.28 9.20
C PRO A 112 7.34 12.31 8.18
N THR A 113 8.05 11.19 8.07
CA THR A 113 8.94 10.95 6.94
C THR A 113 8.14 10.38 5.79
N LEU A 114 8.24 11.00 4.62
CA LEU A 114 7.55 10.62 3.40
C LEU A 114 8.57 10.12 2.37
N GLU A 115 8.30 8.97 1.78
CA GLU A 115 9.21 8.34 0.82
C GLU A 115 8.40 7.62 -0.26
N TYR A 116 8.59 7.98 -1.54
CA TYR A 116 8.01 7.23 -2.65
C TYR A 116 8.70 5.88 -2.79
N LEU A 117 7.89 4.82 -2.92
CA LEU A 117 8.41 3.48 -3.14
C LEU A 117 8.80 3.28 -4.60
N GLU A 118 9.82 2.48 -4.87
CA GLU A 118 10.27 2.17 -6.24
C GLU A 118 9.37 1.09 -6.88
N VAL A 119 8.07 1.38 -7.02
CA VAL A 119 7.08 0.50 -7.62
C VAL A 119 6.26 1.23 -8.68
N THR A 120 5.75 0.48 -9.65
CA THR A 120 4.99 1.02 -10.78
C THR A 120 3.49 0.83 -10.65
N LEU A 121 3.05 -0.09 -9.78
CA LEU A 121 1.65 -0.42 -9.57
C LEU A 121 1.14 0.20 -8.26
N PRO A 122 -0.09 0.75 -8.26
CA PRO A 122 -0.79 1.15 -7.04
C PRO A 122 -1.38 -0.08 -6.34
N PHE A 123 -0.51 -0.92 -5.76
CA PHE A 123 -0.92 -2.13 -5.06
C PHE A 123 -1.89 -1.84 -3.91
N HIS A 124 -2.71 -2.82 -3.56
CA HIS A 124 -3.66 -2.79 -2.46
C HIS A 124 -4.62 -1.58 -2.54
N SER A 125 -5.11 -1.31 -3.76
CA SER A 125 -5.94 -0.14 -4.07
C SER A 125 -7.12 -0.51 -4.98
N PRO A 126 -8.29 0.14 -4.83
CA PRO A 126 -9.41 0.00 -5.74
C PRO A 126 -9.08 0.30 -7.21
N LEU A 127 -8.01 1.06 -7.48
CA LEU A 127 -7.55 1.35 -8.84
C LEU A 127 -7.18 0.07 -9.61
N MET A 128 -6.86 -1.01 -8.90
CA MET A 128 -6.47 -2.29 -9.47
C MET A 128 -7.63 -3.29 -9.68
N ALA A 129 -8.88 -2.89 -9.41
CA ALA A 129 -10.03 -3.80 -9.52
C ALA A 129 -10.14 -4.49 -10.90
N ASP A 130 -9.98 -3.73 -11.99
CA ASP A 130 -10.05 -4.28 -13.33
C ASP A 130 -8.91 -5.26 -13.64
N ALA A 131 -7.75 -5.10 -12.99
CA ALA A 131 -6.64 -6.06 -13.13
C ALA A 131 -6.97 -7.41 -12.47
N VAL A 132 -7.74 -7.42 -11.39
CA VAL A 132 -8.24 -8.66 -10.78
C VAL A 132 -9.17 -9.37 -11.74
N GLU A 133 -10.16 -8.69 -12.32
CA GLU A 133 -11.09 -9.25 -13.28
C GLU A 133 -10.36 -9.81 -14.51
N GLN A 134 -9.39 -9.08 -15.03
CA GLN A 134 -8.58 -9.52 -16.15
C GLN A 134 -7.74 -10.77 -15.81
N THR A 135 -7.17 -10.81 -14.61
CA THR A 135 -6.41 -11.98 -14.13
C THR A 135 -7.30 -13.23 -14.09
N VAL A 136 -8.51 -13.10 -13.53
CA VAL A 136 -9.48 -14.20 -13.42
C VAL A 136 -9.91 -14.70 -14.79
N ALA A 137 -10.18 -13.78 -15.72
CA ALA A 137 -10.56 -14.14 -17.09
C ALA A 137 -9.43 -14.90 -17.81
N TRP A 138 -8.20 -14.45 -17.72
CA TRP A 138 -7.06 -15.13 -18.33
C TRP A 138 -6.77 -16.48 -17.68
N ALA A 139 -6.86 -16.57 -16.36
CA ALA A 139 -6.69 -17.83 -15.63
C ALA A 139 -7.74 -18.87 -16.04
N GLY A 140 -9.00 -18.45 -16.20
CA GLY A 140 -10.08 -19.30 -16.70
C GLY A 140 -9.80 -19.82 -18.11
N ALA A 141 -9.29 -18.97 -19.00
CA ALA A 141 -8.89 -19.38 -20.36
C ALA A 141 -7.72 -20.38 -20.37
N CYS A 142 -6.86 -20.34 -19.34
CA CYS A 142 -5.77 -21.30 -19.13
C CYS A 142 -6.19 -22.57 -18.36
N GLY A 143 -7.45 -22.69 -17.95
CA GLY A 143 -7.97 -23.84 -17.21
C GLY A 143 -7.62 -23.84 -15.71
N PHE A 144 -7.22 -22.70 -15.15
CA PHE A 144 -6.95 -22.54 -13.72
C PHE A 144 -8.25 -22.30 -12.93
N ASP A 145 -8.24 -22.63 -11.65
CA ASP A 145 -9.34 -22.36 -10.72
C ASP A 145 -9.56 -20.86 -10.54
N GLN A 146 -10.65 -20.35 -11.09
CA GLN A 146 -10.97 -18.91 -11.06
C GLN A 146 -11.21 -18.39 -9.64
N LYS A 147 -11.84 -19.19 -8.75
CA LYS A 147 -12.10 -18.76 -7.36
C LYS A 147 -10.81 -18.57 -6.59
N ARG A 148 -9.89 -19.53 -6.71
CA ARG A 148 -8.56 -19.45 -6.08
C ARG A 148 -7.72 -18.34 -6.68
N THR A 149 -7.78 -18.17 -8.00
CA THR A 149 -7.09 -17.08 -8.70
C THR A 149 -7.59 -15.72 -8.23
N ARG A 150 -8.92 -15.55 -8.11
CA ARG A 150 -9.52 -14.32 -7.62
C ARG A 150 -9.01 -13.98 -6.22
N ALA A 151 -9.06 -14.93 -5.29
CA ALA A 151 -8.59 -14.73 -3.93
C ALA A 151 -7.12 -14.27 -3.87
N LEU A 152 -6.23 -14.88 -4.68
CA LEU A 152 -4.84 -14.48 -4.78
C LEU A 152 -4.67 -13.09 -5.41
N ALA A 153 -5.40 -12.79 -6.47
CA ALA A 153 -5.33 -11.50 -7.15
C ALA A 153 -5.84 -10.36 -6.25
N GLU A 154 -6.95 -10.57 -5.54
CA GLU A 154 -7.48 -9.61 -4.58
C GLU A 154 -6.51 -9.36 -3.42
N GLU A 155 -5.88 -10.40 -2.88
CA GLU A 155 -4.90 -10.28 -1.81
C GLU A 155 -3.69 -9.43 -2.24
N VAL A 156 -3.22 -9.58 -3.48
CA VAL A 156 -2.05 -8.84 -4.00
C VAL A 156 -2.42 -7.44 -4.47
N LEU A 157 -3.57 -7.27 -5.11
CA LEU A 157 -3.89 -6.04 -5.84
C LEU A 157 -4.88 -5.11 -5.13
N LEU A 158 -5.82 -5.66 -4.33
CA LEU A 158 -6.92 -4.88 -3.76
C LEU A 158 -6.90 -4.78 -2.25
N ASN A 159 -6.66 -5.90 -1.56
CA ASN A 159 -6.90 -5.98 -0.14
C ASN A 159 -5.83 -5.22 0.64
N HIS A 160 -6.27 -4.40 1.61
CA HIS A 160 -5.38 -3.78 2.56
C HIS A 160 -4.57 -4.84 3.32
N VAL A 161 -3.26 -4.61 3.47
CA VAL A 161 -2.37 -5.50 4.22
C VAL A 161 -2.05 -4.88 5.57
N ASP A 162 -2.51 -5.51 6.64
CA ASP A 162 -2.19 -5.12 8.02
C ASP A 162 -1.15 -6.08 8.60
N TRP A 163 0.13 -5.76 8.35
CA TRP A 163 1.26 -6.50 8.93
C TRP A 163 1.30 -6.38 10.45
N ASN A 164 0.94 -5.21 10.99
CA ASN A 164 0.92 -4.97 12.43
C ASN A 164 -0.06 -5.93 13.14
N ALA A 165 -1.29 -6.03 12.65
CA ALA A 165 -2.27 -6.96 13.19
C ALA A 165 -1.87 -8.43 12.97
N ARG A 166 -1.35 -8.77 11.77
CA ARG A 166 -0.89 -10.15 11.46
C ARG A 166 0.25 -10.58 12.38
N VAL A 167 1.24 -9.72 12.59
CA VAL A 167 2.37 -10.02 13.48
C VAL A 167 1.91 -10.11 14.93
N LYS A 168 1.09 -9.18 15.41
CA LYS A 168 0.52 -9.24 16.77
C LYS A 168 -0.23 -10.57 16.99
N ALA A 169 -1.09 -10.96 16.08
CA ALA A 169 -1.83 -12.22 16.17
C ALA A 169 -0.93 -13.47 16.23
N LEU A 170 0.22 -13.45 15.55
CA LEU A 170 1.20 -14.56 15.64
C LEU A 170 1.85 -14.66 17.02
N PHE A 171 1.99 -13.53 17.73
CA PHE A 171 2.61 -13.51 19.05
C PHE A 171 1.63 -13.71 20.18
N ASP A 172 0.35 -13.35 20.02
CA ASP A 172 -0.67 -13.45 21.09
C ASP A 172 -0.90 -14.89 21.54
N ASP A 173 -0.77 -15.87 20.62
CA ASP A 173 -0.95 -17.32 20.91
C ASP A 173 0.37 -18.10 21.01
N ALA A 174 1.52 -17.46 20.84
CA ALA A 174 2.81 -18.14 20.79
C ALA A 174 3.56 -18.08 22.13
N ASP A 175 4.17 -19.19 22.51
CA ASP A 175 5.20 -19.22 23.56
C ASP A 175 6.49 -18.60 23.00
N PRO A 176 6.91 -17.41 23.46
CA PRO A 176 8.09 -16.73 22.90
C PRO A 176 9.37 -17.55 22.99
N SER A 177 9.44 -18.50 23.95
CA SER A 177 10.61 -19.38 24.12
C SER A 177 10.71 -20.46 23.03
N LYS A 178 9.64 -20.68 22.27
CA LYS A 178 9.52 -21.71 21.22
C LYS A 178 9.31 -21.11 19.82
N LEU A 179 9.26 -19.77 19.72
CA LEU A 179 9.05 -19.10 18.46
C LEU A 179 10.37 -18.85 17.73
N TRP A 180 10.45 -19.35 16.50
CA TRP A 180 11.53 -19.05 15.56
C TRP A 180 10.98 -18.20 14.44
N ILE A 181 11.59 -17.04 14.21
CA ILE A 181 11.26 -16.18 13.07
C ILE A 181 12.35 -16.36 12.03
N VAL A 182 11.96 -16.83 10.85
CA VAL A 182 12.86 -16.95 9.71
C VAL A 182 12.41 -15.93 8.65
N ASP A 183 13.26 -14.94 8.40
CA ASP A 183 13.06 -14.00 7.31
C ASP A 183 13.60 -14.62 6.02
N LEU A 184 12.69 -14.87 5.07
CA LEU A 184 13.00 -15.39 3.72
C LEU A 184 12.98 -14.28 2.67
N GLY A 185 12.81 -13.04 3.12
CA GLY A 185 12.79 -11.87 2.23
C GLY A 185 14.18 -11.52 1.68
N PRO A 186 14.24 -10.70 0.62
CA PRO A 186 15.49 -10.07 0.24
C PRO A 186 15.88 -9.13 1.38
N GLY A 187 16.88 -9.54 2.17
CA GLY A 187 17.47 -8.68 3.19
C GLY A 187 18.03 -7.40 2.56
N ASN A 188 17.98 -6.30 3.30
CA ASN A 188 18.72 -5.08 2.97
C ASN A 188 20.20 -5.24 3.30
#